data_fda6ee5fcf9a19407a2f96cc249b5800
#
_entry.id   fda6ee5fcf9a19407a2f96cc249b5800
#
_cell.length_a   1.000
_cell.length_b   1.000
_cell.length_c   1.000
_cell.angle_alpha   90.00
_cell.angle_beta   90.00
_cell.angle_gamma   90.00
#
_symmetry.space_group_name_H-M   'P 1'
#
loop_
_entity.id
_entity.type
_entity.pdbx_description
1 polymer ?
#
loop_
_entity_poly.entity_id
_entity_poly.type
_entity_poly.pdbx_seq_one_letter_code
_entity_poly.pdbx_strand_id
1 'polypeptide(L)'
;MEKVLNSYETLFVVDCTLGEESVKAIVDKFTTLISENATVESVDEWGKRRLAYPIDYKNEGYYVLVNFKSEGAFTLELERVFGITEGILRSIVIRHIDDKKTAKEA
;
A
#
# COMPACT_ATOMS: atom_id res chain seq x y z
N MET A 1 -6.38 25.99 11.67
CA MET A 1 -6.56 24.67 12.20
C MET A 1 -5.52 23.73 11.72
N GLU A 2 -4.87 23.10 12.62
CA GLU A 2 -3.83 22.20 12.23
C GLU A 2 -4.33 20.85 11.83
N LYS A 3 -3.71 20.26 10.85
CA LYS A 3 -4.10 18.95 10.43
C LYS A 3 -3.29 17.94 11.23
N VAL A 4 -3.94 16.88 11.60
CA VAL A 4 -3.27 15.83 12.34
C VAL A 4 -2.82 14.80 11.34
N LEU A 5 -1.52 14.62 11.24
CA LEU A 5 -0.96 13.64 10.33
C LEU A 5 -0.53 12.41 11.13
N ASN A 6 -0.89 11.27 10.63
CA ASN A 6 -0.51 10.01 11.25
C ASN A 6 0.37 9.24 10.30
N SER A 7 1.18 8.37 10.84
CA SER A 7 2.04 7.52 10.02
C SER A 7 1.29 6.26 9.66
N TYR A 8 1.35 5.91 8.39
CA TYR A 8 0.66 4.72 7.90
C TYR A 8 1.58 3.91 7.03
N GLU A 9 1.24 2.68 6.86
CA GLU A 9 1.97 1.78 6.02
C GLU A 9 0.93 1.04 5.19
N THR A 10 1.11 0.96 3.89
CA THR A 10 0.21 0.18 3.06
C THR A 10 1.01 -0.87 2.32
N LEU A 11 0.53 -2.08 2.35
CA LEU A 11 1.12 -3.16 1.58
C LEU A 11 0.08 -3.62 0.58
N PHE A 12 0.43 -3.60 -0.69
CA PHE A 12 -0.51 -4.09 -1.70
C PHE A 12 0.18 -5.05 -2.64
N VAL A 13 -0.61 -5.94 -3.19
CA VAL A 13 -0.11 -7.02 -4.04
C VAL A 13 -0.79 -6.88 -5.38
N VAL A 14 0.02 -6.79 -6.44
CA VAL A 14 -0.48 -6.60 -7.79
C VAL A 14 -0.39 -7.91 -8.55
N ASP A 15 -1.37 -8.16 -9.41
CA ASP A 15 -1.44 -9.38 -10.19
C ASP A 15 -0.33 -9.40 -11.24
N CYS A 16 0.61 -10.33 -11.08
CA CYS A 16 1.74 -10.42 -11.98
C CYS A 16 1.37 -10.94 -13.36
N THR A 17 0.21 -11.56 -13.50
CA THR A 17 -0.15 -12.10 -14.80
C THR A 17 -0.51 -11.03 -15.80
N LEU A 18 -0.64 -9.78 -15.33
CA LEU A 18 -0.97 -8.68 -16.22
C LEU A 18 0.22 -8.23 -17.07
N GLY A 19 1.43 -8.66 -16.72
CA GLY A 19 2.62 -8.26 -17.46
C GLY A 19 3.33 -7.13 -16.75
N GLU A 20 4.62 -6.99 -17.01
CA GLU A 20 5.44 -6.02 -16.29
C GLU A 20 4.99 -4.60 -16.47
N GLU A 21 4.57 -4.25 -17.68
CA GLU A 21 4.15 -2.87 -17.92
C GLU A 21 2.89 -2.53 -17.15
N SER A 22 1.95 -3.46 -17.09
CA SER A 22 0.72 -3.21 -16.36
C SER A 22 0.97 -3.15 -14.87
N VAL A 23 1.84 -4.02 -14.37
CA VAL A 23 2.18 -4.00 -12.97
C VAL A 23 2.82 -2.67 -12.61
N LYS A 24 3.76 -2.21 -13.45
CA LYS A 24 4.44 -0.95 -13.18
C LYS A 24 3.45 0.21 -13.22
N ALA A 25 2.52 0.18 -14.15
CA ALA A 25 1.53 1.25 -14.25
C ALA A 25 0.67 1.32 -12.99
N ILE A 26 0.29 0.16 -12.44
CA ILE A 26 -0.52 0.14 -11.25
C ILE A 26 0.29 0.63 -10.05
N VAL A 27 1.54 0.19 -9.93
CA VAL A 27 2.38 0.64 -8.85
C VAL A 27 2.56 2.16 -8.93
N ASP A 28 2.81 2.69 -10.14
CA ASP A 28 2.99 4.12 -10.29
C ASP A 28 1.70 4.87 -9.97
N LYS A 29 0.55 4.30 -10.32
CA LYS A 29 -0.72 4.95 -10.04
C LYS A 29 -0.88 5.16 -8.53
N PHE A 30 -0.59 4.13 -7.74
CA PHE A 30 -0.77 4.25 -6.31
C PHE A 30 0.30 5.07 -5.63
N THR A 31 1.55 4.97 -6.09
CA THR A 31 2.57 5.81 -5.48
C THR A 31 2.31 7.27 -5.80
N THR A 32 1.81 7.58 -6.98
CA THR A 32 1.47 8.95 -7.33
C THR A 32 0.28 9.42 -6.51
N LEU A 33 -0.74 8.59 -6.38
CA LEU A 33 -1.92 8.95 -5.60
C LEU A 33 -1.52 9.28 -4.16
N ILE A 34 -0.67 8.45 -3.57
CA ILE A 34 -0.25 8.68 -2.21
C ILE A 34 0.60 9.94 -2.13
N SER A 35 1.51 10.13 -3.08
CA SER A 35 2.39 11.29 -3.00
C SER A 35 1.64 12.61 -3.21
N GLU A 36 0.52 12.56 -3.93
CA GLU A 36 -0.26 13.78 -4.14
C GLU A 36 -1.12 14.14 -2.93
N ASN A 37 -1.44 13.18 -2.10
CA ASN A 37 -2.32 13.40 -0.98
C ASN A 37 -1.66 13.18 0.38
N ALA A 38 -0.42 12.77 0.39
CA ALA A 38 0.26 12.43 1.62
C ALA A 38 1.75 12.68 1.45
N THR A 39 2.48 12.54 2.52
CA THR A 39 3.94 12.66 2.48
C THR A 39 4.50 11.25 2.47
N VAL A 40 5.08 10.85 1.36
CA VAL A 40 5.64 9.52 1.24
C VAL A 40 7.00 9.49 1.92
N GLU A 41 7.17 8.57 2.84
CA GLU A 41 8.41 8.44 3.57
C GLU A 41 9.33 7.41 2.92
N SER A 42 8.75 6.34 2.39
CA SER A 42 9.55 5.36 1.68
C SER A 42 8.65 4.48 0.85
N VAL A 43 9.22 3.96 -0.23
CA VAL A 43 8.53 3.00 -1.08
C VAL A 43 9.47 1.82 -1.20
N ASP A 44 9.00 0.65 -0.84
CA ASP A 44 9.82 -0.54 -0.87
C ASP A 44 9.13 -1.55 -1.78
N GLU A 45 9.69 -1.77 -2.95
CA GLU A 45 9.12 -2.72 -3.89
C GLU A 45 9.80 -4.06 -3.64
N TRP A 46 9.05 -4.97 -3.09
CA TRP A 46 9.60 -6.29 -2.78
C TRP A 46 9.71 -7.15 -4.01
N GLY A 47 8.96 -6.81 -5.06
CA GLY A 47 9.01 -7.55 -6.29
C GLY A 47 8.07 -8.73 -6.29
N LYS A 48 8.28 -9.60 -7.27
CA LYS A 48 7.43 -10.75 -7.45
C LYS A 48 7.71 -11.79 -6.38
N ARG A 49 6.68 -12.21 -5.70
CA ARG A 49 6.81 -13.20 -4.65
C ARG A 49 5.71 -14.21 -4.76
N ARG A 50 6.00 -15.43 -4.26
CA ARG A 50 5.00 -16.45 -4.28
C ARG A 50 4.03 -16.21 -3.14
N LEU A 51 2.76 -16.34 -3.42
CA LEU A 51 1.75 -16.16 -2.40
C LEU A 51 1.72 -17.38 -1.49
N ALA A 52 1.41 -17.16 -0.21
CA ALA A 52 1.33 -18.28 0.74
C ALA A 52 0.23 -19.24 0.31
N TYR A 53 -0.83 -18.71 -0.33
CA TYR A 53 -1.88 -19.53 -0.88
C TYR A 53 -2.40 -18.80 -2.09
N PRO A 54 -2.97 -19.50 -3.06
CA PRO A 54 -3.43 -18.82 -4.27
C PRO A 54 -4.55 -17.86 -3.95
N ILE A 55 -4.56 -16.72 -4.65
CA ILE A 55 -5.64 -15.77 -4.57
C ILE A 55 -6.19 -15.70 -5.96
N ASP A 56 -7.47 -16.06 -6.12
CA ASP A 56 -8.11 -16.00 -7.42
C ASP A 56 -7.34 -16.85 -8.42
N TYR A 57 -6.86 -18.00 -7.97
CA TYR A 57 -6.07 -18.93 -8.78
C TYR A 57 -4.72 -18.35 -9.21
N LYS A 58 -4.28 -17.24 -8.59
CA LYS A 58 -2.97 -16.69 -8.87
C LYS A 58 -2.02 -17.12 -7.78
N ASN A 59 -0.84 -17.57 -8.15
CA ASN A 59 0.14 -18.05 -7.21
C ASN A 59 1.22 -17.04 -6.87
N GLU A 60 1.34 -15.98 -7.63
CA GLU A 60 2.37 -15.00 -7.42
C GLU A 60 1.80 -13.60 -7.46
N GLY A 61 2.42 -12.70 -6.76
CA GLY A 61 2.04 -11.32 -6.76
C GLY A 61 3.24 -10.41 -6.65
N TYR A 62 3.08 -9.18 -7.08
CA TYR A 62 4.13 -8.17 -6.97
C TYR A 62 3.81 -7.34 -5.73
N TYR A 63 4.70 -7.39 -4.76
CA TYR A 63 4.48 -6.77 -3.46
C TYR A 63 5.10 -5.40 -3.39
N VAL A 64 4.35 -4.43 -2.91
CA VAL A 64 4.84 -3.07 -2.72
C VAL A 64 4.43 -2.57 -1.36
N LEU A 65 5.39 -2.03 -0.62
CA LEU A 65 5.15 -1.48 0.69
C LEU A 65 5.46 0.01 0.65
N VAL A 66 4.52 0.84 1.07
CA VAL A 66 4.71 2.29 1.09
C VAL A 66 4.47 2.80 2.49
N ASN A 67 5.42 3.56 3.01
CA ASN A 67 5.25 4.23 4.29
C ASN A 67 4.97 5.69 4.01
N PHE A 68 3.93 6.23 4.62
CA PHE A 68 3.55 7.61 4.35
C PHE A 68 2.86 8.22 5.57
N LYS A 69 2.75 9.55 5.55
CA LYS A 69 2.02 10.27 6.57
C LYS A 69 0.89 11.01 5.92
N SER A 70 -0.28 10.94 6.49
CA SER A 70 -1.44 11.62 5.93
C SER A 70 -2.50 11.82 7.01
N GLU A 71 -3.56 12.52 6.62
CA GLU A 71 -4.73 12.58 7.46
C GLU A 71 -5.46 11.26 7.36
N GLY A 72 -6.20 10.92 8.40
CA GLY A 72 -6.91 9.64 8.40
C GLY A 72 -7.91 9.51 7.26
N ALA A 73 -8.50 10.62 6.84
CA ALA A 73 -9.49 10.54 5.77
C ALA A 73 -8.92 10.01 4.46
N PHE A 74 -7.63 10.27 4.21
CA PHE A 74 -7.03 9.78 2.98
C PHE A 74 -6.97 8.26 2.95
N THR A 75 -6.81 7.60 4.10
CA THR A 75 -6.72 6.15 4.08
C THR A 75 -8.00 5.52 3.60
N LEU A 76 -9.15 6.15 3.90
CA LEU A 76 -10.42 5.62 3.43
C LEU A 76 -10.51 5.74 1.92
N GLU A 77 -10.02 6.86 1.37
CA GLU A 77 -10.02 7.03 -0.07
C GLU A 77 -9.06 6.05 -0.72
N LEU A 78 -7.91 5.82 -0.12
CA LEU A 78 -6.93 4.90 -0.65
C LEU A 78 -7.51 3.48 -0.69
N GLU A 79 -8.19 3.07 0.37
CA GLU A 79 -8.78 1.75 0.40
C GLU A 79 -9.88 1.63 -0.64
N ARG A 80 -10.64 2.68 -0.85
CA ARG A 80 -11.68 2.65 -1.84
C ARG A 80 -11.09 2.46 -3.23
N VAL A 81 -10.01 3.17 -3.53
CA VAL A 81 -9.39 3.07 -4.84
C VAL A 81 -8.77 1.69 -5.03
N PHE A 82 -8.18 1.11 -3.98
CA PHE A 82 -7.66 -0.24 -4.09
C PHE A 82 -8.81 -1.20 -4.42
N GLY A 83 -9.97 -0.99 -3.80
CA GLY A 83 -11.09 -1.90 -4.00
C GLY A 83 -11.69 -1.88 -5.39
N ILE A 84 -11.52 -0.76 -6.11
CA ILE A 84 -12.11 -0.65 -7.45
C ILE A 84 -11.06 -0.79 -8.54
N THR A 85 -9.80 -1.01 -8.21
CA THR A 85 -8.75 -1.12 -9.22
C THR A 85 -8.53 -2.58 -9.57
N GLU A 86 -8.69 -2.90 -10.84
CA GLU A 86 -8.41 -4.24 -11.28
C GLU A 86 -6.92 -4.46 -11.22
N GLY A 87 -6.51 -5.66 -10.90
CA GLY A 87 -5.10 -5.98 -10.80
C GLY A 87 -4.57 -5.96 -9.39
N ILE A 88 -5.34 -5.47 -8.43
CA ILE A 88 -4.94 -5.51 -7.04
C ILE A 88 -5.51 -6.78 -6.43
N LEU A 89 -4.62 -7.70 -6.05
CA LEU A 89 -5.05 -8.96 -5.46
C LEU A 89 -5.34 -8.78 -3.98
N ARG A 90 -4.60 -7.90 -3.32
CA ARG A 90 -4.77 -7.73 -1.89
C ARG A 90 -4.19 -6.41 -1.49
N SER A 91 -4.76 -5.79 -0.47
CA SER A 91 -4.22 -4.54 0.04
C SER A 91 -4.57 -4.42 1.52
N ILE A 92 -3.67 -3.83 2.28
CA ILE A 92 -3.94 -3.50 3.66
C ILE A 92 -3.34 -2.14 3.95
N VAL A 93 -3.95 -1.42 4.88
CA VAL A 93 -3.44 -0.14 5.34
C VAL A 93 -3.37 -0.23 6.85
N ILE A 94 -2.20 0.01 7.40
CA ILE A 94 -1.98 -0.10 8.83
C ILE A 94 -1.55 1.24 9.37
N ARG A 95 -2.12 1.66 10.47
CA ARG A 95 -1.72 2.89 11.12
C ARG A 95 -0.61 2.57 12.09
N HIS A 96 0.47 3.32 11.98
CA HIS A 96 1.56 3.19 12.93
C HIS A 96 1.25 4.09 14.10
N ILE A 97 1.22 3.55 15.27
CA ILE A 97 1.02 4.34 16.44
C ILE A 97 2.38 4.81 16.88
N ASP A 98 2.60 6.09 16.71
CA ASP A 98 3.86 6.66 17.02
C ASP A 98 3.93 6.92 18.50
N ASP A 99 3.94 5.88 19.26
CA ASP A 99 3.90 6.01 20.67
C ASP A 99 5.07 5.28 21.21
N LYS A 100 5.99 6.00 21.76
CA LYS A 100 7.12 5.39 22.18
C LYS A 100 6.91 4.37 23.18
N LYS A 101 5.96 4.46 23.99
CA LYS A 101 5.79 3.48 24.92
C LYS A 101 5.44 2.26 24.27
N THR A 102 4.68 2.32 23.29
CA THR A 102 4.28 1.14 22.59
C THR A 102 5.46 0.50 22.03
N ALA A 103 6.25 1.33 21.51
CA ALA A 103 7.35 0.81 20.84
C ALA A 103 8.15 -0.04 21.73
N LYS A 104 8.19 0.28 22.86
CA LYS A 104 8.98 -0.39 23.62
C LYS A 104 8.49 -1.49 24.16
N GLU A 105 7.52 -1.74 24.14
CA GLU A 105 7.09 -2.68 24.63
C GLU A 105 7.43 -3.69 24.15
N ALA A 106 7.68 -3.68 23.77
CA ALA A 106 8.00 -4.78 23.28
C ALA A 106 8.70 -5.49 23.64
#